data_85e1357ac0a1d190489cda444117e350
#
_entry.id   85e1357ac0a1d190489cda444117e350
#
_cell.length_a   1.000
_cell.length_b   1.000
_cell.length_c   1.000
_cell.angle_alpha   90.00
_cell.angle_beta   90.00
_cell.angle_gamma   90.00
#
_symmetry.space_group_name_H-M   'P 1'
#
loop_
_entity.id
_entity.type
_entity.pdbx_description
1 polymer ?
#
loop_
_entity_poly.entity_id
_entity_poly.type
_entity_poly.pdbx_seq_one_letter_code
_entity_poly.pdbx_strand_id
1 'polypeptide(L)'
;QHELFQTYIWCCAVNDLGRECTSLFTLDLNERQAAPLPELLLKVGEPLLIRCRAVYRNYKFGIKLSFENKEVEQDSQFEGLEYQTDRSAIRIQYAFASAAERSHSGHYTCSSTVHPNQTALVTVLEKGFINITNSKEDFEIGEEEFCFEVNFTAYPPVRCMWLFSKKTFPCTQ
;
A
#
# COMPACT_ATOMS: atom_id res chain seq x y z
N GLN A 1 -15.99 -27.18 10.61
CA GLN A 1 -15.58 -26.09 9.71
C GLN A 1 -15.99 -24.78 10.38
N HIS A 2 -15.04 -24.15 11.09
CA HIS A 2 -15.25 -22.80 11.62
C HIS A 2 -14.64 -21.84 10.61
N GLU A 3 -15.48 -21.15 9.86
CA GLU A 3 -15.09 -19.98 9.09
C GLU A 3 -14.58 -18.94 10.09
N LEU A 4 -13.27 -18.67 10.03
CA LEU A 4 -12.65 -17.54 10.70
C LEU A 4 -13.13 -16.28 10.00
N PHE A 5 -14.12 -15.61 10.56
CA PHE A 5 -14.52 -14.28 10.14
C PHE A 5 -13.33 -13.34 10.36
N GLN A 6 -12.61 -13.05 9.30
CA GLN A 6 -11.66 -11.93 9.27
C GLN A 6 -12.50 -10.65 9.31
N THR A 7 -12.62 -10.04 10.47
CA THR A 7 -13.25 -8.72 10.57
C THR A 7 -12.25 -7.69 10.07
N TYR A 8 -12.46 -7.24 8.84
CA TYR A 8 -11.73 -6.10 8.29
C TYR A 8 -12.43 -4.83 8.75
N ILE A 9 -11.71 -3.96 9.44
CA ILE A 9 -12.20 -2.63 9.78
C ILE A 9 -11.68 -1.68 8.72
N TRP A 10 -12.60 -1.07 7.98
CA TRP A 10 -12.32 -0.05 6.99
C TRP A 10 -12.87 1.28 7.51
N CYS A 11 -12.04 2.31 7.52
CA CYS A 11 -12.54 3.67 7.72
C CYS A 11 -12.84 4.26 6.33
N CYS A 12 -14.09 4.59 6.09
CA CYS A 12 -14.51 5.14 4.81
C CYS A 12 -15.14 6.52 5.02
N ALA A 13 -14.72 7.50 4.23
CA ALA A 13 -15.42 8.76 4.07
C ALA A 13 -16.43 8.64 2.92
N VAL A 14 -17.65 9.12 3.15
CA VAL A 14 -18.73 9.12 2.16
C VAL A 14 -19.26 10.54 2.03
N ASN A 15 -19.39 11.01 0.81
CA ASN A 15 -20.08 12.26 0.48
C ASN A 15 -20.90 12.10 -0.80
N ASP A 16 -21.53 13.16 -1.28
CA ASP A 16 -22.37 13.16 -2.49
C ASP A 16 -21.60 12.82 -3.79
N LEU A 17 -20.28 12.89 -3.76
CA LEU A 17 -19.40 12.59 -4.89
C LEU A 17 -18.91 11.15 -4.90
N GLY A 18 -19.02 10.43 -3.76
CA GLY A 18 -18.60 9.02 -3.68
C GLY A 18 -18.17 8.56 -2.30
N ARG A 19 -17.55 7.38 -2.29
CA ARG A 19 -17.00 6.72 -1.11
C ARG A 19 -15.52 6.46 -1.32
N GLU A 20 -14.70 6.87 -0.36
CA GLU A 20 -13.27 6.56 -0.31
C GLU A 20 -12.94 5.92 1.03
N CYS A 21 -12.15 4.86 1.01
CA CYS A 21 -11.82 4.09 2.21
C CYS A 21 -10.30 4.08 2.42
N THR A 22 -9.87 4.04 3.68
CA THR A 22 -8.45 3.87 4.01
C THR A 22 -7.94 2.54 3.47
N SER A 23 -6.81 2.57 2.80
CA SER A 23 -6.12 1.35 2.38
C SER A 23 -5.34 0.77 3.57
N LEU A 24 -5.69 -0.47 3.95
CA LEU A 24 -4.92 -1.22 4.92
C LEU A 24 -3.78 -1.96 4.22
N PHE A 25 -2.55 -1.57 4.49
CA PHE A 25 -1.39 -2.29 4.00
C PHE A 25 -0.97 -3.39 4.97
N THR A 26 -0.84 -4.63 4.51
CA THR A 26 -0.56 -5.77 5.38
C THR A 26 0.79 -6.41 5.04
N LEU A 27 1.63 -6.56 6.06
CA LEU A 27 2.82 -7.40 6.06
C LEU A 27 2.47 -8.72 6.77
N ASP A 28 2.26 -9.79 6.02
CA ASP A 28 1.91 -11.11 6.57
C ASP A 28 3.14 -12.01 6.62
N LEU A 29 3.60 -12.34 7.83
CA LEU A 29 4.78 -13.18 8.05
C LEU A 29 4.60 -14.63 7.56
N ASN A 30 3.39 -15.05 7.26
CA ASN A 30 3.12 -16.37 6.69
C ASN A 30 3.30 -16.41 5.17
N GLU A 31 3.48 -15.26 4.53
CA GLU A 31 3.75 -15.13 3.11
C GLU A 31 5.27 -14.99 2.84
N ARG A 32 5.65 -15.14 1.58
CA ARG A 32 7.02 -14.87 1.15
C ARG A 32 7.20 -13.37 0.89
N GLN A 33 8.37 -12.84 1.25
CA GLN A 33 8.74 -11.47 0.89
C GLN A 33 8.65 -11.30 -0.63
N ALA A 34 7.88 -10.31 -1.07
CA ALA A 34 7.81 -9.95 -2.48
C ALA A 34 9.13 -9.31 -2.96
N ALA A 35 9.48 -9.54 -4.21
CA ALA A 35 10.59 -8.90 -4.87
C ALA A 35 10.10 -8.34 -6.23
N PRO A 36 10.22 -7.02 -6.50
CA PRO A 36 10.78 -5.99 -5.61
C PRO A 36 9.98 -5.81 -4.32
N LEU A 37 10.53 -5.08 -3.35
CA LEU A 37 9.81 -4.74 -2.11
C LEU A 37 8.50 -4.04 -2.45
N PRO A 38 7.39 -4.43 -1.78
CA PRO A 38 6.12 -3.74 -1.96
C PRO A 38 6.25 -2.29 -1.50
N GLU A 39 5.67 -1.38 -2.27
CA GLU A 39 5.68 0.05 -1.99
C GLU A 39 4.25 0.55 -1.75
N LEU A 40 4.09 1.33 -0.68
CA LEU A 40 2.88 2.08 -0.39
C LEU A 40 3.14 3.57 -0.63
N LEU A 41 2.43 4.13 -1.61
CA LEU A 41 2.46 5.56 -1.89
C LEU A 41 1.31 6.26 -1.16
N LEU A 42 1.62 7.31 -0.44
CA LEU A 42 0.65 8.16 0.24
C LEU A 42 0.91 9.63 -0.07
N LYS A 43 -0.13 10.44 0.02
CA LYS A 43 -0.01 11.89 0.02
C LYS A 43 0.04 12.40 1.45
N VAL A 44 0.78 13.49 1.68
CA VAL A 44 0.75 14.18 2.98
C VAL A 44 -0.69 14.48 3.41
N GLY A 45 -1.03 14.13 4.63
CA GLY A 45 -2.37 14.28 5.21
C GLY A 45 -3.29 13.06 5.04
N GLU A 46 -2.93 12.08 4.20
CA GLU A 46 -3.68 10.81 4.13
C GLU A 46 -3.38 9.93 5.35
N PRO A 47 -4.33 9.11 5.79
CA PRO A 47 -4.08 8.21 6.92
C PRO A 47 -3.12 7.09 6.52
N LEU A 48 -2.12 6.86 7.37
CA LEU A 48 -1.20 5.72 7.27
C LEU A 48 -1.68 4.60 8.18
N LEU A 49 -1.87 3.42 7.64
CA LEU A 49 -2.22 2.22 8.41
C LEU A 49 -1.48 1.00 7.88
N ILE A 50 -0.51 0.53 8.66
CA ILE A 50 0.27 -0.68 8.37
C ILE A 50 -0.05 -1.73 9.41
N ARG A 51 -0.34 -2.93 8.95
CA ARG A 51 -0.60 -4.11 9.76
C ARG A 51 0.52 -5.13 9.60
N CYS A 52 1.16 -5.49 10.70
CA CYS A 52 2.02 -6.66 10.82
C CYS A 52 1.17 -7.82 11.33
N ARG A 53 1.16 -8.95 10.64
CA ARG A 53 0.33 -10.10 10.97
C ARG A 53 1.14 -11.39 10.93
N ALA A 54 0.86 -12.29 11.89
CA ALA A 54 1.33 -13.67 11.83
C ALA A 54 0.28 -14.63 12.38
N VAL A 55 0.25 -15.83 11.84
CA VAL A 55 -0.56 -16.95 12.33
C VAL A 55 0.38 -18.01 12.88
N TYR A 56 0.22 -18.38 14.15
CA TYR A 56 1.04 -19.37 14.82
C TYR A 56 0.20 -20.57 15.26
N ARG A 57 0.81 -21.75 15.18
CA ARG A 57 0.23 -22.96 15.80
C ARG A 57 0.43 -22.99 17.32
N ASN A 58 1.40 -22.23 17.84
CA ASN A 58 1.74 -22.14 19.27
C ASN A 58 1.88 -20.68 19.70
N TYR A 59 1.21 -20.27 20.76
CA TYR A 59 1.07 -18.89 21.26
C TYR A 59 2.31 -18.22 21.84
N LYS A 60 3.51 -18.86 21.77
CA LYS A 60 4.70 -18.40 22.48
C LYS A 60 5.53 -17.32 21.77
N PHE A 61 5.21 -17.01 20.54
CA PHE A 61 6.04 -16.13 19.75
C PHE A 61 5.40 -14.76 19.54
N GLY A 62 6.14 -13.70 19.85
CA GLY A 62 5.76 -12.33 19.57
C GLY A 62 6.05 -11.95 18.13
N ILE A 63 5.38 -10.90 17.67
CA ILE A 63 5.72 -10.18 16.45
C ILE A 63 6.17 -8.78 16.82
N LYS A 64 6.94 -8.15 15.94
CA LYS A 64 7.38 -6.77 16.08
C LYS A 64 7.22 -6.04 14.76
N LEU A 65 6.60 -4.88 14.82
CA LEU A 65 6.58 -3.92 13.73
C LEU A 65 7.57 -2.81 14.05
N SER A 66 8.52 -2.60 13.15
CA SER A 66 9.52 -1.55 13.26
C SER A 66 9.48 -0.62 12.06
N PHE A 67 9.78 0.64 12.32
CA PHE A 67 10.02 1.69 11.34
C PHE A 67 11.49 2.11 11.44
N GLU A 68 12.23 2.06 10.34
CA GLU A 68 13.67 2.38 10.28
C GLU A 68 14.47 1.74 11.43
N ASN A 69 14.19 0.45 11.72
CA ASN A 69 14.79 -0.37 12.78
C ASN A 69 14.40 0.01 14.24
N LYS A 70 13.47 0.94 14.43
CA LYS A 70 12.93 1.29 15.75
C LYS A 70 11.54 0.69 15.90
N GLU A 71 11.24 0.08 17.05
CA GLU A 71 9.90 -0.48 17.32
C GLU A 71 8.84 0.62 17.32
N VAL A 72 7.76 0.40 16.56
CA VAL A 72 6.67 1.39 16.38
C VAL A 72 6.00 1.75 17.70
N GLU A 73 5.89 0.81 18.64
CA GLU A 73 5.32 1.07 19.97
C GLU A 73 6.14 2.08 20.80
N GLN A 74 7.43 2.23 20.49
CA GLN A 74 8.34 3.16 21.16
C GLN A 74 8.50 4.48 20.40
N ASP A 75 7.82 4.62 19.26
CA ASP A 75 7.92 5.80 18.41
C ASP A 75 6.68 6.67 18.54
N SER A 76 6.83 7.87 19.09
CA SER A 76 5.76 8.83 19.31
C SER A 76 5.09 9.35 18.02
N GLN A 77 5.65 9.05 16.84
CA GLN A 77 5.03 9.39 15.55
C GLN A 77 3.83 8.52 15.22
N PHE A 78 3.69 7.37 15.91
CA PHE A 78 2.64 6.40 15.64
C PHE A 78 1.76 6.17 16.86
N GLU A 79 0.49 5.96 16.60
CA GLU A 79 -0.40 5.30 17.56
C GLU A 79 -0.25 3.78 17.36
N GLY A 80 0.65 3.16 18.13
CA GLY A 80 0.86 1.71 18.10
C GLY A 80 -0.26 0.98 18.81
N LEU A 81 -0.83 -0.04 18.18
CA LEU A 81 -1.81 -0.94 18.78
C LEU A 81 -1.38 -2.38 18.58
N GLU A 82 -1.21 -3.13 19.68
CA GLU A 82 -1.10 -4.59 19.63
C GLU A 82 -2.46 -5.22 19.91
N TYR A 83 -2.87 -6.15 19.05
CA TYR A 83 -4.06 -6.96 19.25
C TYR A 83 -3.69 -8.43 19.25
N GLN A 84 -3.99 -9.09 20.36
CA GLN A 84 -3.86 -10.52 20.52
C GLN A 84 -5.23 -11.15 20.75
N THR A 85 -5.58 -12.18 19.97
CA THR A 85 -6.80 -12.93 20.24
C THR A 85 -6.47 -14.18 21.04
N ASP A 86 -7.06 -14.32 22.23
CA ASP A 86 -6.86 -15.48 23.11
C ASP A 86 -7.36 -16.81 22.52
N ARG A 87 -8.20 -16.76 21.50
CA ARG A 87 -8.82 -17.93 20.86
C ARG A 87 -8.30 -18.26 19.47
N SER A 88 -7.53 -17.38 18.87
CA SER A 88 -6.91 -17.62 17.57
C SER A 88 -5.40 -17.48 17.68
N ALA A 89 -4.68 -18.36 17.00
CA ALA A 89 -3.22 -18.29 16.91
C ALA A 89 -2.73 -17.08 16.05
N ILE A 90 -3.48 -15.97 16.05
CA ILE A 90 -3.20 -14.78 15.24
C ILE A 90 -2.64 -13.69 16.15
N ARG A 91 -1.50 -13.15 15.75
CA ARG A 91 -0.89 -11.93 16.30
C ARG A 91 -0.99 -10.82 15.29
N ILE A 92 -1.36 -9.63 15.74
CA ILE A 92 -1.47 -8.45 14.89
C ILE A 92 -0.91 -7.26 15.65
N GLN A 93 -0.06 -6.49 14.98
CA GLN A 93 0.45 -5.21 15.45
C GLN A 93 0.21 -4.15 14.37
N TYR A 94 -0.14 -2.95 14.77
CA TYR A 94 -0.44 -1.85 13.86
C TYR A 94 0.50 -0.67 14.07
N ALA A 95 0.86 -0.01 12.97
CA ALA A 95 1.36 1.36 12.96
C ALA A 95 0.27 2.24 12.35
N PHE A 96 -0.18 3.23 13.08
CA PHE A 96 -1.21 4.15 12.64
C PHE A 96 -0.77 5.61 12.81
N ALA A 97 -0.99 6.41 11.78
CA ALA A 97 -0.94 7.86 11.84
C ALA A 97 -2.18 8.42 11.14
N SER A 98 -2.94 9.27 11.83
CA SER A 98 -4.18 9.86 11.28
C SER A 98 -3.95 10.75 10.06
N ALA A 99 -2.75 11.34 9.97
CA ALA A 99 -2.29 12.14 8.84
C ALA A 99 -0.81 11.84 8.58
N ALA A 100 -0.51 11.25 7.44
CA ALA A 100 0.86 10.94 7.06
C ALA A 100 1.66 12.23 6.80
N GLU A 101 2.88 12.27 7.33
CA GLU A 101 3.88 13.29 7.10
C GLU A 101 5.08 12.70 6.35
N ARG A 102 5.96 13.53 5.81
CA ARG A 102 7.20 13.07 5.17
C ARG A 102 8.08 12.22 6.08
N SER A 103 8.07 12.50 7.38
CA SER A 103 8.78 11.73 8.41
C SER A 103 8.34 10.27 8.50
N HIS A 104 7.14 9.94 8.03
CA HIS A 104 6.64 8.57 7.94
C HIS A 104 7.12 7.80 6.70
N SER A 105 7.88 8.45 5.79
CA SER A 105 8.51 7.75 4.66
C SER A 105 9.68 6.93 5.12
N GLY A 106 9.75 5.66 4.69
CA GLY A 106 10.83 4.76 5.06
C GLY A 106 10.41 3.28 5.04
N HIS A 107 11.26 2.43 5.61
CA HIS A 107 11.06 1.00 5.63
C HIS A 107 10.29 0.56 6.87
N TYR A 108 9.21 -0.15 6.66
CA TYR A 108 8.43 -0.81 7.71
C TYR A 108 8.70 -2.29 7.65
N THR A 109 9.16 -2.86 8.76
CA THR A 109 9.53 -4.27 8.85
C THR A 109 8.71 -4.98 9.91
N CYS A 110 7.98 -5.99 9.48
CA CYS A 110 7.29 -6.95 10.33
C CYS A 110 8.23 -8.15 10.55
N SER A 111 8.51 -8.50 11.80
CA SER A 111 9.48 -9.53 12.16
C SER A 111 8.96 -10.44 13.27
N SER A 112 9.54 -11.64 13.33
CA SER A 112 9.33 -12.60 14.43
C SER A 112 10.53 -13.53 14.55
N THR A 113 10.56 -14.32 15.62
CA THR A 113 11.63 -15.30 15.85
C THR A 113 11.51 -16.57 15.00
N VAL A 114 10.38 -16.79 14.33
CA VAL A 114 10.09 -18.07 13.65
C VAL A 114 9.75 -17.92 12.16
N HIS A 115 9.51 -16.71 11.69
CA HIS A 115 9.21 -16.41 10.29
C HIS A 115 10.25 -15.46 9.72
N PRO A 116 10.52 -15.52 8.40
CA PRO A 116 11.29 -14.51 7.71
C PRO A 116 10.63 -13.13 7.86
N ASN A 117 11.45 -12.10 7.92
CA ASN A 117 10.94 -10.73 7.97
C ASN A 117 10.19 -10.37 6.69
N GLN A 118 9.18 -9.52 6.84
CA GLN A 118 8.47 -8.87 5.74
C GLN A 118 8.72 -7.37 5.81
N THR A 119 9.18 -6.79 4.71
CA THR A 119 9.50 -5.36 4.64
C THR A 119 8.72 -4.71 3.50
N ALA A 120 8.28 -3.48 3.73
CA ALA A 120 7.72 -2.62 2.70
C ALA A 120 8.32 -1.22 2.78
N LEU A 121 8.35 -0.56 1.65
CA LEU A 121 8.70 0.86 1.55
C LEU A 121 7.42 1.69 1.58
N VAL A 122 7.39 2.72 2.43
CA VAL A 122 6.36 3.76 2.41
C VAL A 122 6.97 5.04 1.89
N THR A 123 6.32 5.67 0.92
CA THR A 123 6.74 6.95 0.37
C THR A 123 5.59 7.95 0.52
N VAL A 124 5.81 9.00 1.32
CA VAL A 124 4.82 10.07 1.52
C VAL A 124 5.18 11.26 0.66
N LEU A 125 4.29 11.61 -0.25
CA LEU A 125 4.47 12.63 -1.28
C LEU A 125 3.68 13.90 -0.94
N GLU A 126 4.28 15.06 -1.10
CA GLU A 126 3.57 16.35 -0.98
C GLU A 126 2.65 16.64 -2.15
N LYS A 127 3.05 16.21 -3.34
CA LYS A 127 2.34 16.46 -4.59
C LYS A 127 2.25 15.18 -5.39
N GLY A 128 1.16 15.03 -6.12
CA GLY A 128 1.05 14.00 -7.14
C GLY A 128 2.10 14.16 -8.25
N PHE A 129 2.38 13.08 -8.95
CA PHE A 129 3.27 13.06 -10.10
C PHE A 129 2.67 12.26 -11.26
N ILE A 130 3.13 12.56 -12.46
CA ILE A 130 2.96 11.73 -13.65
C ILE A 130 4.35 11.61 -14.29
N ASN A 131 4.82 10.39 -14.47
CA ASN A 131 6.07 10.10 -15.14
C ASN A 131 5.80 9.22 -16.37
N ILE A 132 6.12 9.73 -17.55
CA ILE A 132 5.98 8.99 -18.81
C ILE A 132 7.33 8.34 -19.09
N THR A 133 7.36 7.00 -19.16
CA THR A 133 8.60 6.23 -19.31
C THR A 133 8.96 5.90 -20.74
N ASN A 134 7.99 5.89 -21.64
CA ASN A 134 8.22 5.83 -23.08
C ASN A 134 7.14 6.61 -23.84
N SER A 135 7.56 7.44 -24.73
CA SER A 135 6.75 8.02 -25.82
C SER A 135 7.53 7.81 -27.12
N LYS A 136 6.92 7.17 -28.09
CA LYS A 136 7.43 7.24 -29.46
C LYS A 136 6.91 8.54 -30.08
N GLU A 137 7.82 9.42 -30.51
CA GLU A 137 7.48 10.69 -31.15
C GLU A 137 7.30 10.57 -32.65
N ASP A 138 7.93 9.54 -33.28
CA ASP A 138 7.91 9.35 -34.71
C ASP A 138 7.16 8.10 -35.13
N PHE A 139 6.25 8.25 -36.11
CA PHE A 139 5.48 7.17 -36.72
C PHE A 139 5.67 7.18 -38.22
N GLU A 140 5.99 6.04 -38.82
CA GLU A 140 5.94 5.86 -40.27
C GLU A 140 4.49 5.67 -40.72
N ILE A 141 4.04 6.54 -41.62
CA ILE A 141 2.69 6.45 -42.20
C ILE A 141 2.79 5.44 -43.37
N GLY A 142 2.14 4.28 -43.19
CA GLY A 142 2.14 3.27 -44.26
C GLY A 142 1.55 1.93 -43.88
N GLU A 143 1.23 1.69 -42.60
CA GLU A 143 0.56 0.50 -42.15
C GLU A 143 -0.94 0.72 -41.99
N GLU A 144 -1.76 -0.28 -42.32
CA GLU A 144 -3.22 -0.22 -42.23
C GLU A 144 -3.70 -0.09 -40.78
N GLU A 145 -2.93 -0.60 -39.79
CA GLU A 145 -3.18 -0.47 -38.37
C GLU A 145 -1.90 -0.13 -37.62
N PHE A 146 -1.98 0.83 -36.73
CA PHE A 146 -0.88 1.14 -35.81
C PHE A 146 -1.39 1.32 -34.41
N CYS A 147 -0.59 0.87 -33.43
CA CYS A 147 -0.90 0.97 -32.01
C CYS A 147 0.00 2.01 -31.35
N PHE A 148 -0.63 2.90 -30.60
CA PHE A 148 0.07 3.79 -29.68
C PHE A 148 0.10 3.16 -28.30
N GLU A 149 1.29 3.04 -27.75
CA GLU A 149 1.50 2.60 -26.39
C GLU A 149 2.25 3.67 -25.61
N VAL A 150 1.65 4.12 -24.50
CA VAL A 150 2.28 5.06 -23.58
C VAL A 150 2.34 4.42 -22.21
N ASN A 151 3.54 4.16 -21.71
CA ASN A 151 3.77 3.67 -20.37
C ASN A 151 3.99 4.86 -19.43
N PHE A 152 3.20 4.93 -18.40
CA PHE A 152 3.32 5.97 -17.39
C PHE A 152 3.08 5.44 -15.99
N THR A 153 3.69 6.11 -15.02
CA THR A 153 3.39 5.96 -13.60
C THR A 153 2.82 7.27 -13.08
N ALA A 154 1.78 7.19 -12.27
CA ALA A 154 1.16 8.39 -11.70
C ALA A 154 0.64 8.14 -10.29
N TYR A 155 0.69 9.16 -9.47
CA TYR A 155 0.07 9.19 -8.16
C TYR A 155 -0.57 10.56 -7.91
N PRO A 156 -1.81 10.63 -7.43
CA PRO A 156 -2.78 9.54 -7.34
C PRO A 156 -3.10 8.92 -8.71
N PRO A 157 -3.72 7.72 -8.77
CA PRO A 157 -4.06 7.08 -10.03
C PRO A 157 -4.88 8.01 -10.92
N VAL A 158 -4.51 8.10 -12.18
CA VAL A 158 -5.15 9.01 -13.16
C VAL A 158 -6.02 8.22 -14.13
N ARG A 159 -7.02 8.89 -14.68
CA ARG A 159 -7.77 8.37 -15.81
C ARG A 159 -7.05 8.73 -17.10
N CYS A 160 -6.72 7.73 -17.90
CA CYS A 160 -6.12 7.91 -19.21
C CYS A 160 -7.22 8.18 -20.25
N MET A 161 -7.02 9.21 -21.08
CA MET A 161 -7.86 9.49 -22.23
C MET A 161 -7.00 9.96 -23.40
N TRP A 162 -7.28 9.44 -24.60
CA TRP A 162 -6.74 9.95 -25.85
C TRP A 162 -7.54 11.16 -26.32
N LEU A 163 -6.87 12.21 -26.72
CA LEU A 163 -7.50 13.37 -27.36
C LEU A 163 -7.07 13.41 -28.82
N PHE A 164 -8.02 13.25 -29.74
CA PHE A 164 -7.77 13.36 -31.17
C PHE A 164 -8.85 14.21 -31.83
N SER A 165 -8.49 15.23 -32.56
CA SER A 165 -9.41 16.11 -33.30
C SER A 165 -10.61 16.60 -32.46
N LYS A 166 -10.36 17.03 -31.20
CA LYS A 166 -11.38 17.48 -30.22
C LYS A 166 -12.33 16.37 -29.73
N LYS A 167 -12.06 15.10 -30.02
CA LYS A 167 -12.78 13.94 -29.49
C LYS A 167 -11.90 13.24 -28.48
N THR A 168 -12.52 12.74 -27.40
CA THR A 168 -11.82 11.99 -26.34
C THR A 168 -12.22 10.52 -26.42
N PHE A 169 -11.24 9.65 -26.25
CA PHE A 169 -11.41 8.20 -26.22
C PHE A 169 -10.77 7.66 -24.95
N PRO A 170 -11.40 6.74 -24.22
CA PRO A 170 -10.77 6.11 -23.09
C PRO A 170 -9.57 5.27 -23.54
N CYS A 171 -8.50 5.24 -22.71
CA CYS A 171 -7.41 4.31 -22.95
C CYS A 171 -7.89 2.88 -22.63
N THR A 172 -7.55 1.93 -23.47
CA THR A 172 -7.67 0.50 -23.15
C THR A 172 -6.46 0.10 -22.33
N GLN A 173 -6.72 -0.55 -21.19
CA GLN A 173 -5.67 -1.19 -20.37
C GLN A 173 -5.42 -2.60 -20.86
#